data_6959fc8c9d9d57fc9cd4ad83715d7663
#
_entry.id   6959fc8c9d9d57fc9cd4ad83715d7663
#
_cell.length_a   1.000
_cell.length_b   1.000
_cell.length_c   1.000
_cell.angle_alpha   90.00
_cell.angle_beta   90.00
_cell.angle_gamma   90.00
#
_symmetry.space_group_name_H-M   'P 1'
#
loop_
_entity.id
_entity.type
_entity.pdbx_description
1 polymer ?
#
loop_
_entity_poly.entity_id
_entity_poly.type
_entity_poly.pdbx_seq_one_letter_code
_entity_poly.pdbx_strand_id
1 'polypeptide(L)'
;HMKDCIESKVFGIGLESYTVGSNDFYIGYGASRGKIVTLDTGHFHPTELVADKLSSLLLFTPEVMLHVSRPVRWDSDHVTIMNDDTLELCKEIVRCDALDRVHIGLDYFDASINRIGAYVIGSRATQKCMMQALLEPLAKLRAYEADGQGFERLALLEESKSLPWNAVWDMFCLKNDVPVGEEFIADVQRYEAEVTSKR
;
A
#
# COMPACT_ATOMS: atom_id res chain seq x y z
N HIS A 1 0.88 20.78 10.55
CA HIS A 1 2.34 20.82 10.59
C HIS A 1 2.90 19.86 9.52
N MET A 2 3.89 20.34 8.77
CA MET A 2 4.61 19.51 7.81
C MET A 2 5.57 18.58 8.57
N LYS A 3 5.69 17.32 8.13
CA LYS A 3 6.62 16.35 8.67
C LYS A 3 7.68 16.04 7.61
N ASP A 4 8.94 15.98 8.01
CA ASP A 4 10.05 15.63 7.13
C ASP A 4 10.13 14.12 6.98
N CYS A 5 10.05 13.65 5.75
CA CYS A 5 10.29 12.26 5.39
C CYS A 5 11.57 12.13 4.58
N ILE A 6 12.26 11.03 4.73
CA ILE A 6 13.44 10.67 3.94
C ILE A 6 13.23 9.34 3.26
N GLU A 7 13.70 9.21 2.05
CA GLU A 7 13.45 8.07 1.19
C GLU A 7 14.75 7.54 0.58
N SER A 8 14.90 6.22 0.57
CA SER A 8 15.98 5.56 -0.15
C SER A 8 15.62 5.44 -1.63
N LYS A 9 16.64 5.35 -2.47
CA LYS A 9 16.47 5.04 -3.89
C LYS A 9 17.60 4.12 -4.34
N VAL A 10 17.27 3.07 -5.09
CA VAL A 10 18.28 2.11 -5.56
C VAL A 10 19.20 2.75 -6.59
N PHE A 11 18.62 3.57 -7.49
CA PHE A 11 19.35 4.36 -8.47
C PHE A 11 18.53 5.60 -8.86
N GLY A 12 19.18 6.61 -9.38
CA GLY A 12 18.55 7.82 -9.90
C GLY A 12 18.68 7.93 -11.42
N ILE A 13 17.80 8.70 -12.03
CA ILE A 13 17.80 8.99 -13.46
C ILE A 13 18.00 10.50 -13.65
N GLY A 14 18.92 10.89 -14.54
CA GLY A 14 19.19 12.31 -14.80
C GLY A 14 19.70 13.04 -13.55
N LEU A 15 19.01 14.07 -13.13
CA LEU A 15 19.38 14.87 -11.95
C LEU A 15 19.30 14.11 -10.63
N GLU A 16 18.47 13.09 -10.53
CA GLU A 16 18.30 12.27 -9.32
C GLU A 16 19.50 11.35 -9.06
N SER A 17 20.36 11.11 -10.04
CA SER A 17 21.53 10.23 -9.92
C SER A 17 22.47 10.60 -8.77
N TYR A 18 22.44 11.83 -8.30
CA TYR A 18 23.25 12.32 -7.18
C TYR A 18 22.57 12.21 -5.82
N THR A 19 21.32 11.81 -5.78
CA THR A 19 20.52 11.72 -4.53
C THR A 19 20.26 10.29 -4.09
N VAL A 20 20.78 9.32 -4.81
CA VAL A 20 20.61 7.90 -4.49
C VAL A 20 21.37 7.51 -3.21
N GLY A 21 20.80 6.59 -2.46
CA GLY A 21 21.42 6.06 -1.26
C GLY A 21 20.79 4.73 -0.84
N SER A 22 21.53 3.93 -0.09
CA SER A 22 21.04 2.63 0.37
C SER A 22 19.90 2.78 1.38
N ASN A 23 19.01 1.81 1.38
CA ASN A 23 17.93 1.73 2.36
C ASN A 23 18.47 1.68 3.79
N ASP A 24 19.56 0.94 4.03
CA ASP A 24 20.20 0.81 5.36
C ASP A 24 20.66 2.17 5.90
N PHE A 25 21.27 2.99 5.03
CA PHE A 25 21.67 4.35 5.41
C PHE A 25 20.47 5.20 5.81
N TYR A 26 19.40 5.22 5.00
CA TYR A 26 18.24 6.07 5.28
C TYR A 26 17.45 5.60 6.50
N ILE A 27 17.34 4.29 6.75
CA ILE A 27 16.74 3.77 7.98
C ILE A 27 17.56 4.22 9.19
N GLY A 28 18.89 4.02 9.17
CA GLY A 28 19.78 4.43 10.24
C GLY A 28 19.77 5.95 10.47
N TYR A 29 19.79 6.74 9.40
CA TYR A 29 19.71 8.19 9.48
C TYR A 29 18.36 8.66 10.05
N GLY A 30 17.24 8.14 9.54
CA GLY A 30 15.91 8.49 9.99
C GLY A 30 15.69 8.18 11.47
N ALA A 31 15.98 6.95 11.88
CA ALA A 31 15.86 6.53 13.26
C ALA A 31 16.74 7.35 14.21
N SER A 32 18.00 7.65 13.83
CA SER A 32 18.92 8.42 14.67
C SER A 32 18.64 9.93 14.70
N ARG A 33 17.92 10.47 13.72
CA ARG A 33 17.64 11.91 13.58
C ARG A 33 16.19 12.28 13.78
N GLY A 34 15.34 11.33 14.16
CA GLY A 34 13.90 11.57 14.37
C GLY A 34 13.18 12.02 13.09
N LYS A 35 13.59 11.50 11.94
CA LYS A 35 12.91 11.73 10.66
C LYS A 35 12.06 10.52 10.32
N ILE A 36 10.93 10.75 9.64
CA ILE A 36 10.10 9.67 9.13
C ILE A 36 10.83 9.00 7.97
N VAL A 37 10.93 7.68 8.02
CA VAL A 37 11.48 6.90 6.91
C VAL A 37 10.34 6.57 5.96
N THR A 38 10.54 6.85 4.68
CA THR A 38 9.66 6.42 3.60
C THR A 38 10.13 5.07 3.08
N LEU A 39 9.24 4.09 3.10
CA LEU A 39 9.41 2.82 2.42
C LEU A 39 8.59 2.87 1.12
N ASP A 40 9.27 2.88 -0.01
CA ASP A 40 8.66 2.85 -1.33
C ASP A 40 8.64 1.42 -1.86
N THR A 41 7.48 0.97 -2.33
CA THR A 41 7.29 -0.40 -2.83
C THR A 41 8.09 -0.70 -4.10
N GLY A 42 8.55 0.33 -4.81
CA GLY A 42 9.36 0.21 -6.02
C GLY A 42 10.88 0.27 -5.80
N HIS A 43 11.34 0.62 -4.59
CA HIS A 43 12.75 0.90 -4.32
C HIS A 43 13.55 -0.29 -3.76
N PHE A 44 12.96 -1.48 -3.74
CA PHE A 44 13.60 -2.69 -3.23
C PHE A 44 13.80 -3.72 -4.36
N HIS A 45 14.66 -4.69 -4.08
CA HIS A 45 14.84 -5.81 -5.00
C HIS A 45 13.50 -6.54 -5.19
N PRO A 46 13.17 -7.04 -6.40
CA PRO A 46 11.90 -7.71 -6.66
C PRO A 46 11.57 -8.93 -5.79
N THR A 47 12.56 -9.46 -5.07
CA THR A 47 12.38 -10.55 -4.10
C THR A 47 12.16 -10.08 -2.67
N GLU A 48 12.17 -8.77 -2.42
CA GLU A 48 11.94 -8.19 -1.11
C GLU A 48 10.54 -7.57 -1.04
N LEU A 49 9.84 -7.84 0.06
CA LEU A 49 8.53 -7.23 0.34
C LEU A 49 8.68 -6.09 1.36
N VAL A 50 8.03 -4.98 1.08
CA VAL A 50 7.99 -3.85 2.03
C VAL A 50 7.25 -4.22 3.32
N ALA A 51 6.27 -5.12 3.24
CA ALA A 51 5.59 -5.66 4.40
C ALA A 51 6.57 -6.23 5.45
N ASP A 52 7.60 -6.98 5.01
CA ASP A 52 8.58 -7.61 5.89
C ASP A 52 9.50 -6.61 6.62
N LYS A 53 9.54 -5.37 6.14
CA LYS A 53 10.37 -4.29 6.70
C LYS A 53 9.60 -3.42 7.71
N LEU A 54 8.29 -3.36 7.56
CA LEU A 54 7.44 -2.40 8.28
C LEU A 54 7.47 -2.62 9.79
N SER A 55 7.18 -3.83 10.25
CA SER A 55 7.15 -4.17 11.68
C SER A 55 8.51 -3.93 12.35
N SER A 56 9.59 -4.29 11.68
CA SER A 56 10.95 -4.08 12.17
C SER A 56 11.26 -2.58 12.31
N LEU A 57 10.92 -1.77 11.32
CA LEU A 57 11.17 -0.32 11.35
C LEU A 57 10.37 0.38 12.44
N LEU A 58 9.13 -0.03 12.67
CA LEU A 58 8.24 0.52 13.71
C LEU A 58 8.74 0.29 15.16
N LEU A 59 9.73 -0.58 15.36
CA LEU A 59 10.41 -0.72 16.65
C LEU A 59 11.39 0.43 16.92
N PHE A 60 11.88 1.11 15.89
CA PHE A 60 12.90 2.14 15.99
C PHE A 60 12.41 3.54 15.63
N THR A 61 11.27 3.64 14.96
CA THR A 61 10.68 4.91 14.55
C THR A 61 9.24 5.02 15.02
N PRO A 62 8.78 6.21 15.45
CA PRO A 62 7.40 6.39 15.89
C PRO A 62 6.41 6.27 14.75
N GLU A 63 6.79 6.67 13.55
CA GLU A 63 5.94 6.73 12.36
C GLU A 63 6.72 6.30 11.12
N VAL A 64 6.01 5.79 10.12
CA VAL A 64 6.55 5.39 8.81
C VAL A 64 5.67 5.98 7.71
N MET A 65 6.30 6.44 6.63
CA MET A 65 5.64 6.81 5.38
C MET A 65 5.77 5.63 4.40
N LEU A 66 4.69 5.33 3.70
CA LEU A 66 4.69 4.37 2.60
C LEU A 66 4.41 5.10 1.30
N HIS A 67 5.26 4.94 0.31
CA HIS A 67 4.94 5.19 -1.08
C HIS A 67 4.51 3.88 -1.73
N VAL A 68 3.24 3.83 -2.15
CA VAL A 68 2.64 2.61 -2.69
C VAL A 68 2.41 2.78 -4.18
N SER A 69 3.14 1.99 -4.95
CA SER A 69 3.02 1.84 -6.38
C SER A 69 3.02 0.35 -6.75
N ARG A 70 2.88 0.04 -8.02
CA ARG A 70 3.11 -1.32 -8.54
C ARG A 70 4.38 -1.31 -9.37
N PRO A 71 5.52 -1.72 -8.80
CA PRO A 71 6.75 -1.81 -9.57
C PRO A 71 6.66 -2.95 -10.58
N VAL A 72 7.06 -2.68 -11.81
CA VAL A 72 7.25 -3.70 -12.84
C VAL A 72 8.75 -3.79 -13.10
N ARG A 73 9.40 -4.73 -12.44
CA ARG A 73 10.83 -4.96 -12.33
C ARG A 73 11.54 -4.06 -11.33
N TRP A 74 11.56 -2.75 -11.54
CA TRP A 74 12.17 -1.76 -10.68
C TRP A 74 11.21 -0.59 -10.48
N ASP A 75 11.66 0.47 -9.95
CA ASP A 75 11.02 1.77 -9.76
C ASP A 75 10.35 2.26 -11.06
N SER A 76 9.19 1.75 -11.36
CA SER A 76 8.44 2.00 -12.61
C SER A 76 7.08 2.66 -12.39
N ASP A 77 6.71 2.89 -11.15
CA ASP A 77 5.57 3.69 -10.69
C ASP A 77 4.24 3.41 -11.42
N HIS A 78 3.93 2.15 -11.65
CA HIS A 78 2.65 1.79 -12.22
C HIS A 78 1.51 1.86 -11.18
N VAL A 79 0.30 1.99 -11.69
CA VAL A 79 -0.91 2.04 -10.86
C VAL A 79 -0.98 0.85 -9.92
N THR A 80 -1.20 1.14 -8.64
CA THR A 80 -1.45 0.13 -7.61
C THR A 80 -2.67 -0.70 -7.96
N ILE A 81 -2.54 -2.01 -7.84
CA ILE A 81 -3.62 -2.98 -8.03
C ILE A 81 -3.77 -3.86 -6.79
N MET A 82 -4.86 -4.61 -6.72
CA MET A 82 -4.99 -5.66 -5.71
C MET A 82 -4.10 -6.84 -6.12
N ASN A 83 -2.96 -6.95 -5.47
CA ASN A 83 -2.05 -8.09 -5.57
C ASN A 83 -1.60 -8.51 -4.16
N ASP A 84 -0.86 -9.59 -4.08
CA ASP A 84 -0.41 -10.13 -2.79
C ASP A 84 0.47 -9.14 -2.04
N ASP A 85 1.36 -8.41 -2.71
CA ASP A 85 2.25 -7.43 -2.08
C ASP A 85 1.48 -6.30 -1.41
N THR A 86 0.49 -5.71 -2.09
CA THR A 86 -0.36 -4.64 -1.54
C THR A 86 -1.21 -5.16 -0.39
N LEU A 87 -1.74 -6.40 -0.51
CA LEU A 87 -2.55 -7.01 0.52
C LEU A 87 -1.73 -7.32 1.78
N GLU A 88 -0.56 -7.94 1.64
CA GLU A 88 0.30 -8.25 2.80
C GLU A 88 0.83 -6.98 3.48
N LEU A 89 1.11 -5.91 2.73
CA LEU A 89 1.45 -4.62 3.30
C LEU A 89 0.33 -4.06 4.18
N CYS A 90 -0.92 -4.09 3.69
CA CYS A 90 -2.07 -3.66 4.48
C CYS A 90 -2.29 -4.56 5.72
N LYS A 91 -2.13 -5.87 5.58
CA LYS A 91 -2.23 -6.80 6.70
C LYS A 91 -1.15 -6.54 7.75
N GLU A 92 0.08 -6.25 7.35
CA GLU A 92 1.16 -5.97 8.28
C GLU A 92 0.88 -4.70 9.09
N ILE A 93 0.33 -3.66 8.48
CA ILE A 93 -0.10 -2.43 9.20
C ILE A 93 -1.10 -2.78 10.32
N VAL A 94 -2.11 -3.60 9.99
CA VAL A 94 -3.14 -4.00 10.96
C VAL A 94 -2.58 -4.95 12.02
N ARG A 95 -1.75 -5.92 11.62
CA ARG A 95 -1.13 -6.89 12.53
C ARG A 95 -0.20 -6.25 13.55
N CYS A 96 0.45 -5.13 13.17
CA CYS A 96 1.32 -4.35 14.04
C CYS A 96 0.59 -3.31 14.89
N ASP A 97 -0.74 -3.20 14.76
CA ASP A 97 -1.54 -2.14 15.42
C ASP A 97 -0.98 -0.73 15.10
N ALA A 98 -0.73 -0.48 13.82
CA ALA A 98 0.02 0.69 13.37
C ALA A 98 -0.80 1.62 12.45
N LEU A 99 -2.13 1.56 12.48
CA LEU A 99 -3.01 2.37 11.64
C LEU A 99 -2.83 3.88 11.85
N ASP A 100 -2.49 4.30 13.06
CA ASP A 100 -2.24 5.69 13.44
C ASP A 100 -0.77 6.13 13.24
N ARG A 101 0.12 5.19 12.93
CA ARG A 101 1.57 5.40 12.80
C ARG A 101 2.09 5.25 11.38
N VAL A 102 1.29 4.72 10.47
CA VAL A 102 1.67 4.49 9.08
C VAL A 102 0.88 5.39 8.16
N HIS A 103 1.59 6.21 7.41
CA HIS A 103 1.02 7.11 6.43
C HIS A 103 1.15 6.51 5.04
N ILE A 104 0.04 6.33 4.35
CA ILE A 104 0.02 5.74 3.00
C ILE A 104 -0.12 6.86 1.97
N GLY A 105 0.89 7.03 1.12
CA GLY A 105 0.85 7.84 -0.08
C GLY A 105 0.80 6.93 -1.32
N LEU A 106 -0.14 7.20 -2.21
CA LEU A 106 -0.15 6.55 -3.52
C LEU A 106 0.79 7.32 -4.43
N ASP A 107 1.90 6.70 -4.80
CA ASP A 107 2.96 7.31 -5.57
C ASP A 107 3.21 6.56 -6.88
N TYR A 108 2.44 6.92 -7.88
CA TYR A 108 2.58 6.36 -9.21
C TYR A 108 2.19 7.35 -10.30
N PHE A 109 2.82 7.16 -11.44
CA PHE A 109 2.54 7.87 -12.66
C PHE A 109 2.47 6.89 -13.82
N ASP A 110 1.26 6.62 -14.30
CA ASP A 110 1.05 5.78 -15.48
C ASP A 110 0.53 6.64 -16.63
N ALA A 111 1.41 6.96 -17.59
CA ALA A 111 1.07 7.80 -18.73
C ALA A 111 0.27 7.06 -19.82
N SER A 112 0.09 5.75 -19.69
CA SER A 112 -0.60 4.90 -20.67
C SER A 112 -2.12 4.92 -20.52
N ILE A 113 -2.63 5.41 -19.39
CA ILE A 113 -4.05 5.43 -19.09
C ILE A 113 -4.52 6.81 -18.59
N ASN A 114 -5.84 6.99 -18.52
CA ASN A 114 -6.44 8.18 -17.94
C ASN A 114 -5.91 8.41 -16.51
N ARG A 115 -5.36 9.61 -16.26
CA ARG A 115 -4.72 9.94 -14.99
C ARG A 115 -5.67 9.91 -13.80
N ILE A 116 -6.88 10.43 -13.97
CA ILE A 116 -7.91 10.42 -12.92
C ILE A 116 -8.34 8.99 -12.65
N GLY A 117 -8.59 8.22 -13.73
CA GLY A 117 -8.89 6.79 -13.63
C GLY A 117 -7.80 6.01 -12.91
N ALA A 118 -6.52 6.30 -13.17
CA ALA A 118 -5.39 5.68 -12.49
C ALA A 118 -5.47 5.88 -10.97
N TYR A 119 -5.68 7.12 -10.51
CA TYR A 119 -5.81 7.41 -9.08
C TYR A 119 -7.05 6.77 -8.45
N VAL A 120 -8.18 6.74 -9.14
CA VAL A 120 -9.39 6.07 -8.66
C VAL A 120 -9.14 4.57 -8.51
N ILE A 121 -8.54 3.92 -9.52
CA ILE A 121 -8.22 2.48 -9.47
C ILE A 121 -7.30 2.16 -8.31
N GLY A 122 -6.18 2.86 -8.19
CA GLY A 122 -5.19 2.58 -7.13
C GLY A 122 -5.71 2.87 -5.73
N SER A 123 -6.49 3.95 -5.55
CA SER A 123 -7.14 4.26 -4.28
C SER A 123 -8.13 3.15 -3.88
N ARG A 124 -8.98 2.70 -4.81
CA ARG A 124 -9.93 1.61 -4.57
C ARG A 124 -9.21 0.29 -4.28
N ALA A 125 -8.13 -0.01 -5.00
CA ALA A 125 -7.33 -1.21 -4.80
C ALA A 125 -6.74 -1.24 -3.37
N THR A 126 -6.09 -0.17 -2.96
CA THR A 126 -5.48 -0.04 -1.62
C THR A 126 -6.54 -0.13 -0.52
N GLN A 127 -7.68 0.56 -0.68
CA GLN A 127 -8.78 0.50 0.29
C GLN A 127 -9.39 -0.90 0.40
N LYS A 128 -9.52 -1.63 -0.71
CA LYS A 128 -9.99 -3.03 -0.68
C LYS A 128 -9.01 -3.95 0.03
N CYS A 129 -7.70 -3.78 -0.19
CA CYS A 129 -6.68 -4.51 0.54
C CYS A 129 -6.74 -4.19 2.05
N MET A 130 -6.88 -2.92 2.40
CA MET A 130 -7.02 -2.50 3.80
C MET A 130 -8.30 -3.06 4.44
N MET A 131 -9.42 -3.07 3.72
CA MET A 131 -10.67 -3.68 4.19
C MET A 131 -10.47 -5.18 4.50
N GLN A 132 -9.80 -5.92 3.62
CA GLN A 132 -9.51 -7.33 3.87
C GLN A 132 -8.59 -7.51 5.07
N ALA A 133 -7.59 -6.66 5.22
CA ALA A 133 -6.68 -6.66 6.36
C ALA A 133 -7.42 -6.41 7.69
N LEU A 134 -8.31 -5.42 7.73
CA LEU A 134 -9.11 -5.10 8.92
C LEU A 134 -10.10 -6.21 9.32
N LEU A 135 -10.54 -6.98 8.35
CA LEU A 135 -11.48 -8.09 8.57
C LEU A 135 -10.79 -9.46 8.72
N GLU A 136 -9.46 -9.48 8.67
CA GLU A 136 -8.70 -10.72 8.91
C GLU A 136 -8.99 -11.24 10.33
N PRO A 137 -9.24 -12.56 10.52
CA PRO A 137 -9.54 -13.13 11.83
C PRO A 137 -8.27 -13.24 12.70
N LEU A 138 -7.62 -12.10 12.94
CA LEU A 138 -6.29 -11.99 13.55
C LEU A 138 -6.19 -12.67 14.91
N ALA A 139 -7.19 -12.51 15.77
CA ALA A 139 -7.19 -13.13 17.09
C ALA A 139 -7.10 -14.68 17.01
N LYS A 140 -7.83 -15.28 16.06
CA LYS A 140 -7.81 -16.73 15.85
C LYS A 140 -6.49 -17.19 15.22
N LEU A 141 -5.95 -16.42 14.27
CA LEU A 141 -4.65 -16.71 13.67
C LEU A 141 -3.52 -16.68 14.69
N ARG A 142 -3.53 -15.71 15.62
CA ARG A 142 -2.57 -15.63 16.73
C ARG A 142 -2.71 -16.77 17.72
N ALA A 143 -3.95 -17.19 18.02
CA ALA A 143 -4.17 -18.35 18.90
C ALA A 143 -3.59 -19.62 18.27
N TYR A 144 -3.85 -19.88 17.01
CA TYR A 144 -3.27 -21.04 16.30
C TYR A 144 -1.73 -21.01 16.28
N GLU A 145 -1.16 -19.83 16.08
CA GLU A 145 0.30 -19.68 16.11
C GLU A 145 0.89 -19.95 17.49
N ALA A 146 0.30 -19.40 18.54
CA ALA A 146 0.73 -19.61 19.92
C ALA A 146 0.65 -21.09 20.35
N ASP A 147 -0.35 -21.81 19.85
CA ASP A 147 -0.58 -23.22 20.15
C ASP A 147 0.18 -24.18 19.21
N GLY A 148 0.99 -23.66 18.27
CA GLY A 148 1.74 -24.45 17.30
C GLY A 148 0.89 -25.15 16.25
N GLN A 149 -0.34 -24.67 16.05
CA GLN A 149 -1.34 -25.23 15.11
C GLN A 149 -1.14 -24.65 13.70
N GLY A 150 0.00 -24.93 13.08
CA GLY A 150 0.39 -24.35 11.78
C GLY A 150 -0.52 -24.76 10.62
N PHE A 151 -1.03 -26.00 10.63
CA PHE A 151 -1.99 -26.49 9.63
C PHE A 151 -3.31 -25.70 9.69
N GLU A 152 -3.89 -25.56 10.87
CA GLU A 152 -5.16 -24.86 11.10
C GLU A 152 -5.02 -23.36 10.75
N ARG A 153 -3.87 -22.78 11.08
CA ARG A 153 -3.54 -21.38 10.71
C ARG A 153 -3.50 -21.20 9.20
N LEU A 154 -2.79 -22.08 8.48
CA LEU A 154 -2.70 -22.01 7.02
C LEU A 154 -4.06 -22.24 6.36
N ALA A 155 -4.82 -23.24 6.83
CA ALA A 155 -6.17 -23.50 6.33
C ALA A 155 -7.08 -22.27 6.49
N LEU A 156 -7.06 -21.60 7.64
CA LEU A 156 -7.85 -20.40 7.87
C LEU A 156 -7.43 -19.24 6.95
N LEU A 157 -6.13 -19.07 6.70
CA LEU A 157 -5.63 -18.05 5.77
C LEU A 157 -6.11 -18.33 4.35
N GLU A 158 -6.04 -19.58 3.88
CA GLU A 158 -6.48 -19.94 2.52
C GLU A 158 -8.00 -19.80 2.35
N GLU A 159 -8.78 -20.29 3.30
CA GLU A 159 -10.25 -20.15 3.26
C GLU A 159 -10.69 -18.67 3.30
N SER A 160 -9.93 -17.82 3.99
CA SER A 160 -10.21 -16.38 4.05
C SER A 160 -10.09 -15.69 2.69
N LYS A 161 -9.31 -16.23 1.75
CA LYS A 161 -9.18 -15.66 0.39
C LYS A 161 -10.48 -15.76 -0.41
N SER A 162 -11.31 -16.74 -0.15
CA SER A 162 -12.56 -17.00 -0.86
C SER A 162 -13.80 -16.39 -0.22
N LEU A 163 -13.64 -15.59 0.85
CA LEU A 163 -14.76 -14.87 1.47
C LEU A 163 -15.36 -13.85 0.48
N PRO A 164 -16.64 -13.48 0.63
CA PRO A 164 -17.34 -12.61 -0.30
C PRO A 164 -16.94 -11.12 -0.13
N TRP A 165 -15.68 -10.83 -0.25
CA TRP A 165 -15.07 -9.50 -0.08
C TRP A 165 -15.74 -8.42 -0.93
N ASN A 166 -16.17 -8.80 -2.14
CA ASN A 166 -16.83 -7.85 -3.04
C ASN A 166 -18.17 -7.37 -2.47
N ALA A 167 -18.95 -8.25 -1.84
CA ALA A 167 -20.21 -7.86 -1.23
C ALA A 167 -20.02 -6.88 -0.05
N VAL A 168 -18.96 -7.06 0.74
CA VAL A 168 -18.59 -6.13 1.82
C VAL A 168 -18.17 -4.79 1.25
N TRP A 169 -17.35 -4.80 0.21
CA TRP A 169 -16.92 -3.58 -0.48
C TRP A 169 -18.10 -2.82 -1.10
N ASP A 170 -19.01 -3.51 -1.78
CA ASP A 170 -20.17 -2.89 -2.41
C ASP A 170 -21.08 -2.26 -1.35
N MET A 171 -21.28 -2.92 -0.21
CA MET A 171 -22.03 -2.35 0.91
C MET A 171 -21.33 -1.10 1.48
N PHE A 172 -20.00 -1.11 1.58
CA PHE A 172 -19.23 0.06 1.98
C PHE A 172 -19.43 1.22 1.00
N CYS A 173 -19.36 0.96 -0.31
CA CYS A 173 -19.63 1.95 -1.34
C CYS A 173 -21.02 2.57 -1.22
N LEU A 174 -22.04 1.73 -1.12
CA LEU A 174 -23.44 2.18 -0.97
C LEU A 174 -23.65 3.05 0.27
N LYS A 175 -23.02 2.69 1.40
CA LYS A 175 -23.13 3.46 2.65
C LYS A 175 -22.42 4.82 2.61
N ASN A 176 -21.48 4.99 1.69
CA ASN A 176 -20.69 6.21 1.57
C ASN A 176 -21.00 7.01 0.30
N ASP A 177 -22.09 6.68 -0.40
CA ASP A 177 -22.51 7.35 -1.64
C ASP A 177 -21.40 7.39 -2.71
N VAL A 178 -20.64 6.31 -2.82
CA VAL A 178 -19.62 6.18 -3.87
C VAL A 178 -20.00 5.06 -4.85
N PRO A 179 -19.58 5.17 -6.13
CA PRO A 179 -19.95 4.22 -7.18
C PRO A 179 -19.62 2.77 -6.83
N VAL A 180 -20.56 1.87 -7.09
CA VAL A 180 -20.40 0.42 -6.91
C VAL A 180 -19.83 -0.20 -8.19
N GLY A 181 -19.04 -1.25 -8.03
CA GLY A 181 -18.45 -1.98 -9.15
C GLY A 181 -17.66 -1.07 -10.08
N GLU A 182 -18.03 -1.03 -11.36
CA GLU A 182 -17.40 -0.25 -12.42
C GLU A 182 -18.07 1.09 -12.73
N GLU A 183 -19.12 1.46 -12.00
CA GLU A 183 -19.89 2.70 -12.24
C GLU A 183 -19.00 3.97 -12.22
N PHE A 184 -17.91 3.97 -11.46
CA PHE A 184 -16.95 5.07 -11.44
C PHE A 184 -16.31 5.38 -12.81
N ILE A 185 -16.31 4.42 -13.75
CA ILE A 185 -15.73 4.62 -15.09
C ILE A 185 -16.48 5.75 -15.82
N ALA A 186 -17.82 5.72 -15.78
CA ALA A 186 -18.63 6.76 -16.41
C ALA A 186 -18.39 8.14 -15.78
N ASP A 187 -18.18 8.20 -14.46
CA ASP A 187 -17.89 9.45 -13.77
C ASP A 187 -16.51 10.02 -14.16
N VAL A 188 -15.50 9.16 -14.27
CA VAL A 188 -14.15 9.56 -14.74
C VAL A 188 -14.21 10.07 -16.17
N GLN A 189 -14.90 9.37 -17.07
CA GLN A 189 -15.05 9.77 -18.46
C GLN A 189 -15.80 11.10 -18.60
N ARG A 190 -16.86 11.31 -17.81
CA ARG A 190 -17.59 12.57 -17.78
C ARG A 190 -16.69 13.71 -17.29
N TYR A 191 -15.95 13.53 -16.21
CA TYR A 191 -15.01 14.52 -15.69
C TYR A 191 -13.92 14.86 -16.72
N GLU A 192 -13.40 13.88 -17.43
CA GLU A 192 -12.43 14.10 -18.50
C GLU A 192 -13.02 14.96 -19.62
N ALA A 193 -14.22 14.62 -20.12
CA ALA A 193 -14.87 15.35 -21.18
C ALA A 193 -15.29 16.79 -20.78
N GLU A 194 -15.75 16.97 -19.56
CA GLU A 194 -16.31 18.25 -19.10
C GLU A 194 -15.25 19.21 -18.50
N VAL A 195 -14.16 18.68 -17.94
CA VAL A 195 -13.18 19.46 -17.19
C VAL A 195 -11.77 19.36 -17.76
N THR A 196 -11.17 18.16 -17.80
CA THR A 196 -9.74 18.05 -18.13
C THR A 196 -9.44 18.31 -19.59
N SER A 197 -10.33 17.94 -20.51
CA SER A 197 -10.17 18.21 -21.95
C SER A 197 -10.33 19.70 -22.34
N LYS A 198 -10.79 20.52 -21.40
CA LYS A 198 -11.00 21.97 -21.63
C LYS A 198 -9.90 22.82 -20.99
N ARG A 199 -8.90 22.20 -20.38
CA ARG A 199 -7.73 22.85 -19.80
C ARG A 199 -6.51 22.70 -20.69
#